data_f4893005fcafb6b66490ac386b11292c
#
_entry.id   f4893005fcafb6b66490ac386b11292c
#
_cell.length_a   1.000
_cell.length_b   1.000
_cell.length_c   1.000
_cell.angle_alpha   90.00
_cell.angle_beta   90.00
_cell.angle_gamma   90.00
#
_symmetry.space_group_name_H-M   'P 1'
#
loop_
_entity.id
_entity.type
_entity.pdbx_description
1 polymer ?
#
loop_
_entity_poly.entity_id
_entity_poly.type
_entity_poly.pdbx_seq_one_letter_code
_entity_poly.pdbx_strand_id
1 'polypeptide(L)'
;GIAEECHLKLQELTDGLVVCKFDSFLGFRHGPKAVINKDTVLVYLCSDDEKVFHYERDLIRQINENNKVVAQIVVSPSGIVIPGVNLDCVVAATNPGELQKNEYACIPYVLVGQLLGYFKSENLGLNPDEPSVSGNISRVVEGVKIYDL
;
A
#
# COMPACT_ATOMS: atom_id res chain seq x y z
N GLY A 1 -4.79 -9.78 -2.20
CA GLY A 1 -5.97 -8.94 -2.08
C GLY A 1 -5.68 -7.52 -1.62
N ILE A 2 -5.38 -7.27 -0.31
CA ILE A 2 -5.35 -5.88 0.23
C ILE A 2 -4.30 -5.01 -0.46
N ALA A 3 -3.07 -5.48 -0.59
CA ALA A 3 -2.00 -4.71 -1.24
C ALA A 3 -2.32 -4.43 -2.73
N GLU A 4 -3.01 -5.35 -3.37
CA GLU A 4 -3.51 -5.20 -4.73
C GLU A 4 -4.60 -4.12 -4.81
N GLU A 5 -5.54 -4.11 -3.88
CA GLU A 5 -6.57 -3.07 -3.79
C GLU A 5 -5.97 -1.69 -3.50
N CYS A 6 -5.02 -1.60 -2.57
CA CYS A 6 -4.32 -0.35 -2.28
C CYS A 6 -3.58 0.19 -3.51
N HIS A 7 -2.89 -0.68 -4.24
CA HIS A 7 -2.21 -0.36 -5.49
C HIS A 7 -3.19 0.21 -6.52
N LEU A 8 -4.32 -0.49 -6.72
CA LEU A 8 -5.34 -0.10 -7.69
C LEU A 8 -5.93 1.27 -7.35
N LYS A 9 -6.34 1.47 -6.10
CA LYS A 9 -6.94 2.74 -5.65
C LYS A 9 -6.00 3.92 -5.81
N LEU A 10 -4.73 3.77 -5.46
CA LEU A 10 -3.77 4.86 -5.63
C LEU A 10 -3.56 5.18 -7.10
N GLN A 11 -3.47 4.18 -7.96
CA GLN A 11 -3.28 4.37 -9.40
C GLN A 11 -4.50 5.01 -10.06
N GLU A 12 -5.72 4.58 -9.71
CA GLU A 12 -6.97 5.15 -10.21
C GLU A 12 -7.15 6.61 -9.77
N LEU A 13 -7.02 6.88 -8.47
CA LEU A 13 -7.22 8.22 -7.91
C LEU A 13 -6.18 9.24 -8.37
N THR A 14 -5.09 8.81 -8.95
CA THR A 14 -4.05 9.66 -9.52
C THR A 14 -4.06 9.69 -11.05
N ASP A 15 -5.10 9.17 -11.70
CA ASP A 15 -5.22 9.06 -13.16
C ASP A 15 -3.97 8.45 -13.82
N GLY A 16 -3.35 7.46 -13.13
CA GLY A 16 -2.13 6.79 -13.58
C GLY A 16 -0.83 7.61 -13.46
N LEU A 17 -0.88 8.84 -12.94
CA LEU A 17 0.33 9.67 -12.75
C LEU A 17 1.28 9.09 -11.70
N VAL A 18 0.77 8.31 -10.77
CA VAL A 18 1.56 7.53 -9.82
C VAL A 18 1.57 6.07 -10.23
N VAL A 19 2.74 5.56 -10.58
CA VAL A 19 2.91 4.15 -10.91
C VAL A 19 3.05 3.35 -9.62
N CYS A 20 2.10 2.45 -9.38
CA CYS A 20 2.07 1.62 -8.21
C CYS A 20 2.44 0.17 -8.54
N LYS A 21 2.99 -0.53 -7.58
CA LYS A 21 3.28 -1.96 -7.62
C LYS A 21 2.95 -2.58 -6.27
N PHE A 22 2.56 -3.84 -6.27
CA PHE A 22 2.38 -4.62 -5.06
C PHE A 22 3.06 -5.98 -5.19
N ASP A 23 3.44 -6.55 -4.06
CA ASP A 23 3.99 -7.89 -3.98
C ASP A 23 3.87 -8.41 -2.53
N SER A 24 4.10 -9.70 -2.34
CA SER A 24 4.36 -10.25 -1.02
C SER A 24 5.78 -9.89 -0.54
N PHE A 25 6.01 -9.86 0.77
CA PHE A 25 7.35 -9.58 1.31
C PHE A 25 8.41 -10.54 0.76
N LEU A 26 8.09 -11.83 0.66
CA LEU A 26 9.04 -12.83 0.15
C LEU A 26 9.23 -12.70 -1.37
N GLY A 27 8.16 -12.47 -2.13
CA GLY A 27 8.23 -12.26 -3.57
C GLY A 27 9.07 -11.03 -3.93
N PHE A 28 8.87 -9.94 -3.20
CA PHE A 28 9.58 -8.68 -3.42
C PHE A 28 11.11 -8.82 -3.29
N ARG A 29 11.60 -9.71 -2.43
CA ARG A 29 13.04 -9.98 -2.27
C ARG A 29 13.73 -10.46 -3.54
N HIS A 30 13.01 -11.20 -4.38
CA HIS A 30 13.60 -11.96 -5.49
C HIS A 30 13.85 -11.18 -6.78
N GLY A 31 13.54 -9.91 -6.83
CA GLY A 31 13.74 -9.10 -8.04
C GLY A 31 12.91 -7.85 -8.07
N PRO A 32 11.61 -7.89 -7.74
CA PRO A 32 10.75 -6.70 -7.78
C PRO A 32 11.28 -5.51 -7.00
N LYS A 33 12.06 -5.72 -5.93
CA LYS A 33 12.70 -4.63 -5.17
C LYS A 33 13.67 -3.76 -6.00
N ALA A 34 14.01 -4.17 -7.22
CA ALA A 34 14.81 -3.37 -8.14
C ALA A 34 14.11 -2.07 -8.59
N VAL A 35 12.79 -1.95 -8.39
CA VAL A 35 12.02 -0.72 -8.66
C VAL A 35 12.28 0.39 -7.64
N ILE A 36 12.89 0.06 -6.49
CA ILE A 36 13.16 1.04 -5.43
C ILE A 36 14.16 2.09 -5.92
N ASN A 37 13.77 3.34 -5.79
CA ASN A 37 14.59 4.50 -6.09
C ASN A 37 14.26 5.66 -5.13
N LYS A 38 14.93 6.79 -5.32
CA LYS A 38 14.76 8.00 -4.49
C LYS A 38 13.36 8.62 -4.51
N ASP A 39 12.53 8.25 -5.46
CA ASP A 39 11.17 8.77 -5.62
C ASP A 39 10.09 7.74 -5.18
N THR A 40 10.54 6.63 -4.60
CA THR A 40 9.67 5.53 -4.15
C THR A 40 9.16 5.78 -2.72
N VAL A 41 7.86 5.59 -2.51
CA VAL A 41 7.26 5.39 -1.19
C VAL A 41 7.00 3.90 -1.00
N LEU A 42 7.41 3.35 0.13
CA LEU A 42 7.15 1.96 0.49
C LEU A 42 6.09 1.89 1.60
N VAL A 43 5.05 1.11 1.35
CA VAL A 43 4.00 0.83 2.33
C VAL A 43 4.04 -0.65 2.67
N TYR A 44 4.33 -0.96 3.91
CA TYR A 44 4.42 -2.32 4.43
C TYR A 44 3.13 -2.66 5.18
N LEU A 45 2.38 -3.63 4.68
CA LEU A 45 1.18 -4.15 5.32
C LEU A 45 1.56 -5.38 6.13
N CYS A 46 1.95 -5.18 7.39
CA CYS A 46 2.54 -6.20 8.23
C CYS A 46 1.49 -7.12 8.87
N SER A 47 1.89 -8.37 9.06
CA SER A 47 1.10 -9.39 9.74
C SER A 47 1.12 -9.20 11.27
N ASP A 48 0.10 -9.73 11.95
CA ASP A 48 0.03 -9.92 13.40
C ASP A 48 0.58 -11.28 13.84
N ASP A 49 0.85 -12.19 12.90
CA ASP A 49 1.53 -13.45 13.20
C ASP A 49 3.02 -13.21 13.41
N GLU A 50 3.50 -13.52 14.61
CA GLU A 50 4.88 -13.29 15.01
C GLU A 50 5.90 -13.96 14.09
N LYS A 51 5.62 -15.17 13.61
CA LYS A 51 6.53 -15.91 12.72
C LYS A 51 6.60 -15.25 11.35
N VAL A 52 5.46 -14.82 10.81
CA VAL A 52 5.39 -14.10 9.55
C VAL A 52 6.12 -12.78 9.67
N PHE A 53 5.83 -12.01 10.74
CA PHE A 53 6.44 -10.71 10.98
C PHE A 53 7.97 -10.76 11.09
N HIS A 54 8.57 -11.85 11.54
CA HIS A 54 10.03 -11.99 11.52
C HIS A 54 10.61 -11.83 10.12
N TYR A 55 10.00 -12.46 9.09
CA TYR A 55 10.44 -12.33 7.69
C TYR A 55 10.18 -10.94 7.11
N GLU A 56 9.06 -10.34 7.47
CA GLU A 56 8.69 -8.98 7.06
C GLU A 56 9.67 -7.96 7.62
N ARG A 57 9.92 -8.01 8.91
CA ARG A 57 10.88 -7.16 9.63
C ARG A 57 12.28 -7.23 9.02
N ASP A 58 12.74 -8.42 8.68
CA ASP A 58 14.07 -8.60 8.11
C ASP A 58 14.19 -7.96 6.72
N LEU A 59 13.13 -7.99 5.92
CA LEU A 59 13.10 -7.26 4.65
C LEU A 59 13.11 -5.74 4.87
N ILE A 60 12.28 -5.24 5.79
CA ILE A 60 12.21 -3.81 6.11
C ILE A 60 13.58 -3.30 6.56
N ARG A 61 14.27 -4.02 7.45
CA ARG A 61 15.64 -3.69 7.89
C ARG A 61 16.62 -3.65 6.72
N GLN A 62 16.61 -4.68 5.87
CA GLN A 62 17.47 -4.73 4.71
C GLN A 62 17.26 -3.56 3.76
N ILE A 63 16.01 -3.14 3.55
CA ILE A 63 15.72 -2.00 2.69
C ILE A 63 16.18 -0.70 3.35
N ASN A 64 15.91 -0.52 4.65
CA ASN A 64 16.33 0.66 5.39
C ASN A 64 17.86 0.86 5.38
N GLU A 65 18.62 -0.21 5.42
CA GLU A 65 20.08 -0.14 5.40
C GLU A 65 20.66 0.20 4.01
N ASN A 66 20.03 -0.28 2.95
CA ASN A 66 20.62 -0.31 1.61
C ASN A 66 19.96 0.64 0.60
N ASN A 67 18.79 1.18 0.89
CA ASN A 67 18.02 1.95 -0.09
C ASN A 67 17.61 3.31 0.46
N LYS A 68 17.73 4.32 -0.41
CA LYS A 68 17.18 5.64 -0.17
C LYS A 68 15.82 5.72 -0.86
N VAL A 69 14.78 5.89 -0.08
CA VAL A 69 13.40 6.07 -0.54
C VAL A 69 12.85 7.40 -0.03
N VAL A 70 11.76 7.89 -0.62
CA VAL A 70 11.09 9.11 -0.14
C VAL A 70 10.52 8.90 1.25
N ALA A 71 9.81 7.80 1.45
CA ALA A 71 9.20 7.46 2.73
C ALA A 71 8.98 5.97 2.89
N GLN A 72 9.00 5.51 4.14
CA GLN A 72 8.67 4.16 4.57
C GLN A 72 7.53 4.21 5.58
N ILE A 73 6.42 3.59 5.25
CA ILE A 73 5.19 3.53 6.04
C ILE A 73 4.94 2.09 6.48
N VAL A 74 4.83 1.84 7.76
CA VAL A 74 4.42 0.53 8.29
C VAL A 74 2.97 0.61 8.76
N VAL A 75 2.18 -0.33 8.31
CA VAL A 75 0.80 -0.56 8.77
C VAL A 75 0.77 -1.92 9.46
N SER A 76 0.37 -1.95 10.69
CA SER A 76 0.27 -3.18 11.48
C SER A 76 -0.91 -3.10 12.44
N PRO A 77 -1.40 -4.23 12.98
CA PRO A 77 -2.54 -4.20 13.89
C PRO A 77 -2.30 -3.28 15.10
N SER A 78 -1.12 -3.33 15.70
CA SER A 78 -0.80 -2.64 16.96
C SER A 78 0.16 -1.44 16.83
N GLY A 79 0.53 -1.05 15.60
CA GLY A 79 1.51 0.01 15.41
C GLY A 79 2.93 -0.41 15.78
N ILE A 80 3.42 -1.48 15.18
CA ILE A 80 4.73 -2.06 15.50
C ILE A 80 5.86 -1.11 15.14
N VAL A 81 6.72 -0.82 16.11
CA VAL A 81 7.98 -0.12 15.91
C VAL A 81 9.10 -1.14 15.71
N ILE A 82 9.91 -0.96 14.68
CA ILE A 82 11.05 -1.84 14.39
C ILE A 82 12.34 -1.17 14.88
N PRO A 83 12.98 -1.68 15.95
CA PRO A 83 14.21 -1.08 16.49
C PRO A 83 15.30 -0.99 15.43
N GLY A 84 15.94 0.20 15.36
CA GLY A 84 17.03 0.47 14.41
C GLY A 84 16.58 0.75 12.97
N VAL A 85 15.27 0.83 12.70
CA VAL A 85 14.71 1.23 11.40
C VAL A 85 14.12 2.62 11.49
N ASN A 86 14.47 3.47 10.54
CA ASN A 86 13.87 4.80 10.42
C ASN A 86 12.61 4.68 9.57
N LEU A 87 11.45 4.81 10.21
CA LEU A 87 10.14 4.80 9.57
C LEU A 87 9.55 6.21 9.61
N ASP A 88 9.05 6.68 8.49
CA ASP A 88 8.43 8.00 8.39
C ASP A 88 7.03 8.01 9.01
N CYS A 89 6.34 6.87 8.94
CA CYS A 89 5.01 6.73 9.54
C CYS A 89 4.78 5.29 10.02
N VAL A 90 4.15 5.17 11.20
CA VAL A 90 3.66 3.91 11.74
C VAL A 90 2.17 4.05 12.00
N VAL A 91 1.38 3.22 11.36
CA VAL A 91 -0.08 3.20 11.49
C VAL A 91 -0.51 1.98 12.28
N ALA A 92 -1.18 2.21 13.40
CA ALA A 92 -1.91 1.17 14.12
C ALA A 92 -3.31 1.01 13.50
N ALA A 93 -3.59 -0.14 12.93
CA ALA A 93 -4.88 -0.42 12.29
C ALA A 93 -5.99 -0.70 13.31
N THR A 94 -5.63 -1.02 14.56
CA THR A 94 -6.57 -1.32 15.65
C THR A 94 -6.09 -0.70 16.95
N ASN A 95 -7.00 -0.53 17.91
CA ASN A 95 -6.61 -0.16 19.25
C ASN A 95 -5.91 -1.34 19.96
N PRO A 96 -4.90 -1.08 20.79
CA PRO A 96 -4.24 -2.11 21.56
C PRO A 96 -5.28 -2.89 22.39
N GLY A 97 -5.42 -4.20 22.13
CA GLY A 97 -6.32 -5.09 22.85
C GLY A 97 -7.66 -5.39 22.19
N GLU A 98 -8.07 -4.68 21.14
CA GLU A 98 -9.42 -4.81 20.58
C GLU A 98 -9.57 -5.80 19.42
N LEU A 99 -8.52 -6.19 18.72
CA LEU A 99 -8.60 -7.10 17.57
C LEU A 99 -7.35 -7.96 17.39
N GLN A 100 -6.92 -8.62 18.44
CA GLN A 100 -5.90 -9.66 18.27
C GLN A 100 -6.52 -10.84 17.51
N LYS A 101 -6.04 -11.11 16.32
CA LYS A 101 -6.42 -12.24 15.44
C LYS A 101 -7.84 -12.16 14.87
N ASN A 102 -8.19 -11.05 14.27
CA ASN A 102 -9.46 -10.94 13.57
C ASN A 102 -9.23 -10.94 12.06
N GLU A 103 -9.92 -11.83 11.36
CA GLU A 103 -9.94 -11.89 9.89
C GLU A 103 -10.36 -10.54 9.26
N TYR A 104 -11.05 -9.70 10.01
CA TYR A 104 -11.45 -8.35 9.60
C TYR A 104 -10.37 -7.27 9.77
N ALA A 105 -9.22 -7.57 10.36
CA ALA A 105 -8.11 -6.62 10.48
C ALA A 105 -7.60 -6.11 9.11
N CYS A 106 -7.89 -6.83 8.03
CA CYS A 106 -7.60 -6.41 6.68
C CYS A 106 -8.37 -5.15 6.24
N ILE A 107 -9.58 -4.88 6.79
CA ILE A 107 -10.39 -3.72 6.39
C ILE A 107 -9.69 -2.38 6.70
N PRO A 108 -9.17 -2.14 7.91
CA PRO A 108 -8.42 -0.92 8.19
C PRO A 108 -7.17 -0.73 7.32
N TYR A 109 -6.57 -1.79 6.84
CA TYR A 109 -5.41 -1.70 5.95
C TYR A 109 -5.75 -1.08 4.59
N VAL A 110 -6.90 -1.42 4.03
CA VAL A 110 -7.38 -0.83 2.78
C VAL A 110 -7.57 0.69 2.91
N LEU A 111 -8.05 1.16 4.07
CA LEU A 111 -8.23 2.59 4.34
C LEU A 111 -6.93 3.39 4.15
N VAL A 112 -5.78 2.83 4.52
CA VAL A 112 -4.49 3.50 4.33
C VAL A 112 -4.22 3.74 2.85
N GLY A 113 -4.46 2.73 1.99
CA GLY A 113 -4.32 2.87 0.53
C GLY A 113 -5.29 3.89 -0.06
N GLN A 114 -6.53 3.89 0.42
CA GLN A 114 -7.56 4.86 0.00
C GLN A 114 -7.18 6.28 0.39
N LEU A 115 -6.73 6.52 1.61
CA LEU A 115 -6.28 7.83 2.09
C LEU A 115 -5.05 8.33 1.33
N LEU A 116 -4.08 7.46 1.07
CA LEU A 116 -2.91 7.81 0.25
C LEU A 116 -3.34 8.23 -1.15
N GLY A 117 -4.26 7.49 -1.77
CA GLY A 117 -4.82 7.83 -3.08
C GLY A 117 -5.55 9.17 -3.06
N TYR A 118 -6.42 9.37 -2.09
CA TYR A 118 -7.19 10.60 -1.92
C TYR A 118 -6.27 11.84 -1.80
N PHE A 119 -5.37 11.84 -0.81
CA PHE A 119 -4.48 12.98 -0.59
C PHE A 119 -3.48 13.20 -1.73
N LYS A 120 -3.05 12.12 -2.39
CA LYS A 120 -2.18 12.25 -3.55
C LYS A 120 -2.93 12.83 -4.75
N SER A 121 -4.18 12.47 -4.97
CA SER A 121 -5.06 13.04 -5.98
C SER A 121 -5.19 14.56 -5.78
N GLU A 122 -5.54 14.99 -4.58
CA GLU A 122 -5.62 16.42 -4.23
C GLU A 122 -4.28 17.15 -4.42
N ASN A 123 -3.18 16.53 -3.99
CA ASN A 123 -1.83 17.10 -4.15
C ASN A 123 -1.44 17.29 -5.61
N LEU A 124 -1.96 16.45 -6.51
CA LEU A 124 -1.78 16.57 -7.96
C LEU A 124 -2.75 17.55 -8.61
N GLY A 125 -3.66 18.14 -7.85
CA GLY A 125 -4.69 19.05 -8.36
C GLY A 125 -5.83 18.34 -9.08
N LEU A 126 -5.99 17.02 -8.85
CA LEU A 126 -7.08 16.22 -9.38
C LEU A 126 -8.29 16.28 -8.42
N ASN A 127 -9.47 15.92 -8.95
CA ASN A 127 -10.66 15.72 -8.13
C ASN A 127 -10.80 14.24 -7.76
N PRO A 128 -10.69 13.86 -6.48
CA PRO A 128 -10.81 12.46 -6.08
C PRO A 128 -12.14 11.79 -6.46
N ASP A 129 -13.23 12.56 -6.60
CA ASP A 129 -14.52 12.06 -7.03
C ASP A 129 -14.62 11.83 -8.55
N GLU A 130 -13.74 12.48 -9.31
CA GLU A 130 -13.65 12.38 -10.77
C GLU A 130 -12.19 12.56 -11.21
N PRO A 131 -11.30 11.62 -10.86
CA PRO A 131 -9.86 11.80 -11.04
C PRO A 131 -9.38 11.69 -12.48
N SER A 132 -10.19 11.08 -13.38
CA SER A 132 -9.78 10.78 -14.75
C SER A 132 -9.86 12.00 -15.65
N VAL A 133 -8.83 12.83 -15.66
CA VAL A 133 -8.65 13.93 -16.62
C VAL A 133 -8.33 13.38 -18.00
N SER A 134 -7.64 12.25 -18.08
CA SER A 134 -7.30 11.58 -19.35
C SER A 134 -8.50 10.94 -20.05
N GLY A 135 -9.59 10.70 -19.32
CA GLY A 135 -10.77 9.99 -19.84
C GLY A 135 -10.57 8.48 -20.01
N ASN A 136 -9.43 7.95 -19.53
CA ASN A 136 -9.11 6.52 -19.64
C ASN A 136 -9.89 5.67 -18.62
N ILE A 137 -10.40 6.27 -17.57
CA ILE A 137 -11.18 5.62 -16.52
C ILE A 137 -12.53 6.33 -16.44
N SER A 138 -13.61 5.55 -16.46
CA SER A 138 -14.96 6.04 -16.20
C SER A 138 -15.47 5.47 -14.87
N ARG A 139 -16.34 6.21 -14.19
CA ARG A 139 -16.94 5.80 -12.91
C ARG A 139 -17.73 4.49 -13.02
N VAL A 140 -18.25 4.22 -14.20
CA VAL A 140 -18.96 2.98 -14.54
C VAL A 140 -18.30 2.42 -15.77
N VAL A 141 -17.96 1.14 -15.74
CA VAL A 141 -17.39 0.45 -16.90
C VAL A 141 -18.41 0.44 -18.03
N GLU A 142 -18.05 1.05 -19.16
CA GLU A 142 -18.89 1.15 -20.34
C GLU A 142 -18.40 0.20 -21.44
N GLY A 143 -19.30 -0.16 -22.36
CA GLY A 143 -18.94 -0.92 -23.56
C GLY A 143 -18.67 -2.41 -23.37
N VAL A 144 -18.96 -2.97 -22.20
CA VAL A 144 -18.85 -4.40 -21.95
C VAL A 144 -19.95 -5.15 -22.73
N LYS A 145 -19.56 -6.03 -23.66
CA LYS A 145 -20.47 -6.94 -24.34
C LYS A 145 -20.54 -8.25 -23.58
N ILE A 146 -21.75 -8.70 -23.32
CA ILE A 146 -22.02 -10.04 -22.80
C ILE A 146 -22.28 -10.94 -24.04
N TYR A 147 -21.53 -12.01 -24.14
CA TYR A 147 -21.70 -13.00 -25.23
C TYR A 147 -22.43 -14.23 -24.68
N ASP A 148 -23.43 -14.70 -25.41
CA ASP A 148 -24.07 -15.96 -25.12
C ASP A 148 -23.06 -17.09 -25.42
N LEU A 149 -22.88 -18.04 -24.48
CA LEU A 149 -22.00 -19.21 -24.59
C LEU A 149 -22.79 -20.41 -25.16
#